data_555d11edda51af907c810b8898caa55c
#
_entry.id   555d11edda51af907c810b8898caa55c
#
_cell.length_a   1.000
_cell.length_b   1.000
_cell.length_c   1.000
_cell.angle_alpha   90.00
_cell.angle_beta   90.00
_cell.angle_gamma   90.00
#
_symmetry.space_group_name_H-M   'P 1'
#
loop_
_entity.id
_entity.type
_entity.pdbx_description
1 polymer ?
#
loop_
_entity_poly.entity_id
_entity_poly.type
_entity_poly.pdbx_seq_one_letter_code
_entity_poly.pdbx_strand_id
1 'polypeptide(L)'
;MQPRLTANGLLMVLLACWWLLNVVQATFTELANDESYYWFFAWHLDWGYYDHPPMTPLLIWLGSWLPGELGVRLCVTLLQPLYLYLLWMMIRPSDATRRDAWLYFLVAFSIPLMQLYGFVATPDAPLMMFSVLFLFSGFLIPEDPPSDLRLPHPRPS
;
A
#
# COMPACT_ATOMS: atom_id res chain seq x y z
N MET A 1 24.72 -4.65 -25.91
CA MET A 1 23.26 -4.80 -25.69
C MET A 1 22.94 -4.18 -24.33
N GLN A 2 22.15 -3.09 -24.28
CA GLN A 2 21.71 -2.58 -22.99
C GLN A 2 20.64 -3.53 -22.43
N PRO A 3 20.70 -3.90 -21.14
CA PRO A 3 19.67 -4.74 -20.53
C PRO A 3 18.35 -3.98 -20.55
N ARG A 4 17.38 -4.46 -21.32
CA ARG A 4 16.03 -3.90 -21.33
C ARG A 4 15.34 -4.27 -20.01
N LEU A 5 14.86 -3.28 -19.25
CA LEU A 5 14.08 -3.51 -18.04
C LEU A 5 12.90 -4.46 -18.34
N THR A 6 12.69 -5.41 -17.45
CA THR A 6 11.49 -6.26 -17.45
C THR A 6 10.24 -5.43 -17.09
N ALA A 7 9.03 -5.97 -17.31
CA ALA A 7 7.78 -5.32 -16.89
C ALA A 7 7.81 -4.93 -15.40
N ASN A 8 8.22 -5.86 -14.53
CA ASN A 8 8.35 -5.60 -13.10
C ASN A 8 9.39 -4.51 -12.80
N GLY A 9 10.56 -4.60 -13.43
CA GLY A 9 11.63 -3.58 -13.24
C GLY A 9 11.16 -2.18 -13.65
N LEU A 10 10.44 -2.08 -14.76
CA LEU A 10 9.85 -0.80 -15.19
C LEU A 10 8.83 -0.28 -14.18
N LEU A 11 7.90 -1.15 -13.73
CA LEU A 11 6.90 -0.74 -12.74
C LEU A 11 7.55 -0.28 -11.43
N MET A 12 8.56 -1.00 -10.93
CA MET A 12 9.28 -0.57 -9.72
C MET A 12 9.92 0.81 -9.87
N VAL A 13 10.49 1.12 -11.03
CA VAL A 13 11.04 2.47 -11.30
C VAL A 13 9.92 3.51 -11.30
N LEU A 14 8.79 3.24 -11.95
CA LEU A 14 7.65 4.15 -11.99
C LEU A 14 7.05 4.40 -10.59
N LEU A 15 6.89 3.36 -9.79
CA LEU A 15 6.41 3.46 -8.41
C LEU A 15 7.42 4.20 -7.52
N ALA A 16 8.72 3.99 -7.72
CA ALA A 16 9.74 4.73 -7.00
C ALA A 16 9.73 6.23 -7.36
N CYS A 17 9.56 6.58 -8.63
CA CYS A 17 9.40 7.98 -9.06
C CYS A 17 8.13 8.60 -8.45
N TRP A 18 7.02 7.86 -8.43
CA TRP A 18 5.79 8.32 -7.80
C TRP A 18 5.96 8.50 -6.29
N TRP A 19 6.61 7.56 -5.62
CA TRP A 19 6.93 7.69 -4.20
C TRP A 19 7.79 8.93 -3.91
N LEU A 20 8.81 9.20 -4.71
CA LEU A 20 9.61 10.40 -4.56
C LEU A 20 8.77 11.68 -4.73
N LEU A 21 7.83 11.69 -5.66
CA LEU A 21 6.88 12.79 -5.81
C LEU A 21 6.03 12.96 -4.54
N ASN A 22 5.51 11.87 -3.97
CA ASN A 22 4.75 11.89 -2.73
C ASN A 22 5.59 12.38 -1.54
N VAL A 23 6.87 12.00 -1.46
CA VAL A 23 7.80 12.51 -0.42
C VAL A 23 8.00 14.02 -0.56
N VAL A 24 8.16 14.52 -1.79
CA VAL A 24 8.25 15.97 -2.03
C VAL A 24 6.96 16.67 -1.61
N GLN A 25 5.80 16.17 -2.02
CA GLN A 25 4.50 16.72 -1.61
C GLN A 25 4.33 16.67 -0.08
N ALA A 26 4.67 15.54 0.56
CA ALA A 26 4.62 15.35 2.00
C ALA A 26 5.47 16.36 2.77
N THR A 27 6.58 16.80 2.18
CA THR A 27 7.51 17.74 2.81
C THR A 27 7.03 19.20 2.72
N PHE A 28 6.41 19.58 1.60
CA PHE A 28 6.10 20.98 1.29
C PHE A 28 4.61 21.34 1.41
N THR A 29 3.75 20.39 1.74
CA THR A 29 2.32 20.63 1.96
C THR A 29 2.03 20.71 3.45
N GLU A 30 1.36 21.76 3.90
CA GLU A 30 0.91 21.89 5.30
C GLU A 30 0.03 20.71 5.71
N LEU A 31 0.04 20.38 7.01
CA LEU A 31 -0.81 19.31 7.54
C LEU A 31 -2.29 19.66 7.42
N ALA A 32 -3.10 18.74 6.97
CA ALA A 32 -4.54 18.85 7.06
C ALA A 32 -5.00 18.77 8.53
N ASN A 33 -6.20 19.27 8.82
CA ASN A 33 -6.75 19.26 10.18
C ASN A 33 -6.78 17.83 10.77
N ASP A 34 -7.17 16.85 9.97
CA ASP A 34 -7.24 15.46 10.40
C ASP A 34 -5.84 14.89 10.70
N GLU A 35 -4.82 15.24 9.91
CA GLU A 35 -3.45 14.83 10.17
C GLU A 35 -2.91 15.39 11.48
N SER A 36 -3.22 16.65 11.78
CA SER A 36 -2.85 17.29 13.04
C SER A 36 -3.49 16.58 14.25
N TYR A 37 -4.72 16.10 14.08
CA TYR A 37 -5.43 15.31 15.07
C TYR A 37 -4.76 13.94 15.29
N TYR A 38 -4.40 13.21 14.23
CA TYR A 38 -3.67 11.94 14.36
C TYR A 38 -2.25 12.13 14.87
N TRP A 39 -1.59 13.23 14.53
CA TRP A 39 -0.29 13.59 15.08
C TRP A 39 -0.35 13.80 16.60
N PHE A 40 -1.39 14.43 17.12
CA PHE A 40 -1.60 14.54 18.56
C PHE A 40 -1.74 13.16 19.21
N PHE A 41 -2.48 12.24 18.62
CA PHE A 41 -2.58 10.86 19.12
C PHE A 41 -1.26 10.07 19.04
N ALA A 42 -0.42 10.37 18.09
CA ALA A 42 0.89 9.72 17.99
C ALA A 42 1.78 9.94 19.23
N TRP A 43 1.58 11.02 19.96
CA TRP A 43 2.26 11.28 21.24
C TRP A 43 1.59 10.64 22.47
N HIS A 44 0.40 10.05 22.27
CA HIS A 44 -0.39 9.39 23.31
C HIS A 44 -0.94 8.07 22.75
N LEU A 45 0.00 7.16 22.37
CA LEU A 45 -0.38 5.89 21.76
C LEU A 45 -1.24 5.05 22.70
N ASP A 46 -2.38 4.59 22.19
CA ASP A 46 -3.30 3.68 22.86
C ASP A 46 -3.83 2.64 21.84
N TRP A 47 -4.45 1.58 22.33
CA TRP A 47 -5.03 0.51 21.50
C TRP A 47 -6.25 0.94 20.67
N GLY A 48 -6.82 2.09 20.96
CA GLY A 48 -7.93 2.69 20.23
C GLY A 48 -8.26 4.08 20.77
N TYR A 49 -8.85 4.89 19.92
CA TYR A 49 -9.34 6.22 20.25
C TYR A 49 -10.85 6.23 20.08
N TYR A 50 -11.53 7.23 20.65
CA TYR A 50 -12.99 7.30 20.67
C TYR A 50 -13.65 7.04 19.29
N ASP A 51 -13.07 7.58 18.23
CA ASP A 51 -13.63 7.58 16.88
C ASP A 51 -12.66 7.06 15.80
N HIS A 52 -11.42 6.67 16.20
CA HIS A 52 -10.38 6.37 15.21
C HIS A 52 -9.54 5.14 15.58
N PRO A 53 -9.12 4.35 14.57
CA PRO A 53 -8.25 3.21 14.78
C PRO A 53 -6.81 3.64 15.10
N PRO A 54 -6.05 2.82 15.86
CA PRO A 54 -4.72 3.20 16.35
C PRO A 54 -3.61 3.15 15.28
N MET A 55 -3.86 2.59 14.10
CA MET A 55 -2.81 2.32 13.12
C MET A 55 -2.20 3.61 12.55
N THR A 56 -3.02 4.62 12.24
CA THR A 56 -2.51 5.89 11.70
C THR A 56 -1.61 6.63 12.70
N PRO A 57 -2.02 6.83 13.97
CA PRO A 57 -1.11 7.35 15.00
C PRO A 57 0.18 6.55 15.18
N LEU A 58 0.11 5.23 15.10
CA LEU A 58 1.30 4.37 15.17
C LEU A 58 2.26 4.62 14.01
N LEU A 59 1.77 4.74 12.78
CA LEU A 59 2.58 5.04 11.60
C LEU A 59 3.23 6.43 11.70
N ILE A 60 2.50 7.42 12.22
CA ILE A 60 3.03 8.75 12.48
C ILE A 60 4.13 8.70 13.55
N TRP A 61 3.90 7.98 14.63
CA TRP A 61 4.90 7.81 15.69
C TRP A 61 6.19 7.17 15.16
N LEU A 62 6.07 6.13 14.31
CA LEU A 62 7.21 5.48 13.66
C LEU A 62 8.00 6.42 12.74
N GLY A 63 7.36 7.42 12.15
CA GLY A 63 8.00 8.43 11.30
C GLY A 63 8.52 9.66 12.06
N SER A 64 8.14 9.86 13.33
CA SER A 64 8.34 11.08 14.11
C SER A 64 9.81 11.41 14.47
N TRP A 65 10.74 10.50 14.16
CA TRP A 65 12.18 10.78 14.27
C TRP A 65 12.66 11.78 13.19
N LEU A 66 11.90 11.99 12.12
CA LEU A 66 12.12 13.07 11.17
C LEU A 66 11.35 14.33 11.60
N PRO A 67 11.95 15.51 11.50
CA PRO A 67 11.23 16.76 11.79
C PRO A 67 10.27 17.15 10.67
N GLY A 68 9.27 17.97 11.04
CA GLY A 68 8.31 18.57 10.10
C GLY A 68 7.25 17.61 9.59
N GLU A 69 6.54 18.05 8.55
CA GLU A 69 5.39 17.35 7.96
C GLU A 69 5.77 15.99 7.37
N LEU A 70 7.00 15.85 6.87
CA LEU A 70 7.50 14.57 6.37
C LEU A 70 7.53 13.51 7.48
N GLY A 71 7.90 13.87 8.70
CA GLY A 71 7.91 12.94 9.84
C GLY A 71 6.53 12.34 10.10
N VAL A 72 5.47 13.14 9.95
CA VAL A 72 4.07 12.70 10.09
C VAL A 72 3.67 11.72 8.98
N ARG A 73 4.19 11.90 7.77
CA ARG A 73 3.72 11.23 6.55
C ARG A 73 4.63 10.12 6.03
N LEU A 74 5.88 10.03 6.48
CA LEU A 74 6.90 9.16 5.89
C LEU A 74 6.44 7.70 5.78
N CYS A 75 5.96 7.12 6.87
CA CYS A 75 5.53 5.73 6.87
C CYS A 75 4.30 5.51 5.98
N VAL A 76 3.39 6.49 5.91
CA VAL A 76 2.22 6.44 5.04
C VAL A 76 2.62 6.46 3.57
N THR A 77 3.58 7.33 3.18
CA THR A 77 4.04 7.39 1.78
C THR A 77 4.61 6.07 1.28
N LEU A 78 5.17 5.24 2.16
CA LEU A 78 5.73 3.93 1.82
C LEU A 78 4.65 2.87 1.54
N LEU A 79 3.45 3.01 2.11
CA LEU A 79 2.39 2.02 1.94
C LEU A 79 1.89 1.96 0.51
N GLN A 80 1.76 3.11 -0.18
CA GLN A 80 1.19 3.18 -1.51
C GLN A 80 1.98 2.36 -2.56
N PRO A 81 3.29 2.56 -2.78
CA PRO A 81 4.02 1.75 -3.75
C PRO A 81 4.00 0.27 -3.39
N LEU A 82 3.95 -0.06 -2.09
CA LEU A 82 3.92 -1.44 -1.64
C LEU A 82 2.60 -2.13 -2.01
N TYR A 83 1.43 -1.55 -1.66
CA TYR A 83 0.16 -2.19 -2.02
C TYR A 83 -0.10 -2.18 -3.53
N LEU A 84 0.33 -1.15 -4.26
CA LEU A 84 0.24 -1.15 -5.72
C LEU A 84 1.09 -2.24 -6.36
N TYR A 85 2.29 -2.49 -5.83
CA TYR A 85 3.11 -3.60 -6.32
C TYR A 85 2.50 -4.97 -6.01
N LEU A 86 1.90 -5.15 -4.83
CA LEU A 86 1.18 -6.39 -4.49
C LEU A 86 -0.02 -6.62 -5.41
N LEU A 87 -0.81 -5.59 -5.68
CA LEU A 87 -1.92 -5.67 -6.64
C LEU A 87 -1.43 -6.05 -8.04
N TRP A 88 -0.33 -5.45 -8.50
CA TRP A 88 0.29 -5.84 -9.76
C TRP A 88 0.64 -7.31 -9.81
N MET A 89 1.23 -7.84 -8.74
CA MET A 89 1.60 -9.26 -8.65
C MET A 89 0.40 -10.20 -8.78
N MET A 90 -0.79 -9.77 -8.34
CA MET A 90 -2.03 -10.55 -8.46
C MET A 90 -2.63 -10.52 -9.85
N ILE A 91 -2.59 -9.36 -10.53
CA ILE A 91 -3.37 -9.16 -11.77
C ILE A 91 -2.52 -9.25 -13.04
N ARG A 92 -1.20 -9.19 -12.94
CA ARG A 92 -0.32 -9.23 -14.12
C ARG A 92 -0.43 -10.56 -14.85
N PRO A 93 -0.47 -10.57 -16.20
CA PRO A 93 -0.37 -11.80 -16.97
C PRO A 93 1.02 -12.46 -16.79
N SER A 94 1.12 -13.76 -17.04
CA SER A 94 2.37 -14.51 -16.94
C SER A 94 3.44 -14.00 -17.92
N ASP A 95 3.03 -13.51 -19.07
CA ASP A 95 3.85 -12.92 -20.13
C ASP A 95 3.83 -11.38 -20.13
N ALA A 96 3.59 -10.76 -18.95
CA ALA A 96 3.46 -9.33 -18.79
C ALA A 96 4.57 -8.54 -19.50
N THR A 97 4.16 -7.60 -20.32
CA THR A 97 5.02 -6.72 -21.10
C THR A 97 5.23 -5.36 -20.41
N ARG A 98 6.18 -4.58 -20.92
CA ARG A 98 6.38 -3.20 -20.46
C ARG A 98 5.15 -2.31 -20.72
N ARG A 99 4.35 -2.63 -21.76
CA ARG A 99 3.10 -1.93 -22.05
C ARG A 99 2.08 -2.14 -20.93
N ASP A 100 1.97 -3.37 -20.43
CA ASP A 100 1.04 -3.70 -19.35
C ASP A 100 1.43 -2.97 -18.06
N ALA A 101 2.72 -2.91 -17.74
CA ALA A 101 3.23 -2.14 -16.61
C ALA A 101 2.91 -0.64 -16.72
N TRP A 102 3.07 -0.05 -17.92
CA TRP A 102 2.69 1.32 -18.17
C TRP A 102 1.19 1.56 -18.04
N LEU A 103 0.36 0.69 -18.63
CA LEU A 103 -1.10 0.81 -18.53
C LEU A 103 -1.58 0.70 -17.09
N TYR A 104 -1.06 -0.27 -16.33
CA TYR A 104 -1.35 -0.40 -14.90
C TYR A 104 -0.99 0.88 -14.14
N PHE A 105 0.23 1.38 -14.33
CA PHE A 105 0.68 2.60 -13.67
C PHE A 105 -0.20 3.80 -14.02
N LEU A 106 -0.51 4.01 -15.31
CA LEU A 106 -1.34 5.12 -15.76
C LEU A 106 -2.75 5.06 -15.18
N VAL A 107 -3.36 3.86 -15.11
CA VAL A 107 -4.68 3.67 -14.48
C VAL A 107 -4.61 4.04 -13.00
N ALA A 108 -3.64 3.50 -12.25
CA ALA A 108 -3.49 3.81 -10.83
C ALA A 108 -3.22 5.30 -10.60
N PHE A 109 -2.33 5.90 -11.40
CA PHE A 109 -1.96 7.31 -11.31
C PHE A 109 -3.11 8.26 -11.70
N SER A 110 -4.05 7.84 -12.56
CA SER A 110 -5.20 8.65 -12.98
C SER A 110 -6.31 8.77 -11.93
N ILE A 111 -6.26 7.97 -10.85
CA ILE A 111 -7.26 7.99 -9.78
C ILE A 111 -6.92 9.10 -8.78
N PRO A 112 -7.73 10.18 -8.64
CA PRO A 112 -7.41 11.30 -7.77
C PRO A 112 -7.21 10.91 -6.29
N LEU A 113 -8.00 9.96 -5.79
CA LEU A 113 -7.86 9.45 -4.41
C LEU A 113 -6.51 8.77 -4.18
N MET A 114 -5.94 8.11 -5.20
CA MET A 114 -4.60 7.52 -5.10
C MET A 114 -3.53 8.60 -4.95
N GLN A 115 -3.72 9.76 -5.57
CA GLN A 115 -2.80 10.89 -5.39
C GLN A 115 -2.85 11.42 -3.96
N LEU A 116 -4.05 11.58 -3.40
CA LEU A 116 -4.24 12.10 -2.05
C LEU A 116 -3.71 11.12 -0.99
N TYR A 117 -4.14 9.87 -1.03
CA TYR A 117 -3.74 8.84 -0.05
C TYR A 117 -2.28 8.38 -0.19
N GLY A 118 -1.58 8.84 -1.22
CA GLY A 118 -0.15 8.59 -1.40
C GLY A 118 0.74 9.37 -0.44
N PHE A 119 0.27 10.51 0.10
CA PHE A 119 1.09 11.33 0.99
C PHE A 119 0.35 11.90 2.21
N VAL A 120 -0.98 11.86 2.26
CA VAL A 120 -1.75 12.35 3.41
C VAL A 120 -1.94 11.24 4.45
N ALA A 121 -1.63 11.54 5.73
CA ALA A 121 -1.70 10.57 6.82
C ALA A 121 -3.14 10.43 7.34
N THR A 122 -3.95 9.64 6.63
CA THR A 122 -5.33 9.32 6.99
C THR A 122 -5.49 7.82 7.28
N PRO A 123 -6.57 7.37 7.94
CA PRO A 123 -6.85 5.95 8.18
C PRO A 123 -7.05 5.13 6.90
N ASP A 124 -7.36 5.79 5.78
CA ASP A 124 -7.56 5.12 4.49
C ASP A 124 -6.26 4.49 3.96
N ALA A 125 -5.10 5.10 4.20
CA ALA A 125 -3.82 4.58 3.75
C ALA A 125 -3.50 3.19 4.35
N PRO A 126 -3.49 2.97 5.68
CA PRO A 126 -3.34 1.64 6.24
C PRO A 126 -4.50 0.71 5.91
N LEU A 127 -5.74 1.21 5.79
CA LEU A 127 -6.90 0.41 5.37
C LEU A 127 -6.68 -0.19 3.98
N MET A 128 -6.23 0.59 3.01
CA MET A 128 -5.90 0.12 1.65
C MET A 128 -4.81 -0.95 1.70
N MET A 129 -3.75 -0.73 2.48
CA MET A 129 -2.66 -1.71 2.63
C MET A 129 -3.17 -3.03 3.19
N PHE A 130 -3.93 -3.02 4.29
CA PHE A 130 -4.44 -4.25 4.90
C PHE A 130 -5.48 -4.94 4.02
N SER A 131 -6.31 -4.19 3.29
CA SER A 131 -7.26 -4.75 2.33
C SER A 131 -6.53 -5.51 1.21
N VAL A 132 -5.47 -4.92 0.67
CA VAL A 132 -4.66 -5.58 -0.36
C VAL A 132 -3.90 -6.79 0.20
N LEU A 133 -3.36 -6.71 1.42
CA LEU A 133 -2.71 -7.86 2.08
C LEU A 133 -3.69 -9.01 2.29
N PHE A 134 -4.93 -8.71 2.71
CA PHE A 134 -5.98 -9.71 2.85
C PHE A 134 -6.29 -10.40 1.52
N LEU A 135 -6.51 -9.62 0.45
CA LEU A 135 -6.73 -10.17 -0.88
C LEU A 135 -5.53 -10.97 -1.39
N PHE A 136 -4.32 -10.49 -1.16
CA PHE A 136 -3.09 -11.17 -1.57
C PHE A 136 -2.91 -12.49 -0.82
N SER A 137 -3.25 -12.55 0.47
CA SER A 137 -3.22 -13.79 1.24
C SER A 137 -4.18 -14.84 0.67
N GLY A 138 -5.39 -14.43 0.27
CA GLY A 138 -6.36 -15.29 -0.42
C GLY A 138 -5.84 -15.78 -1.78
N PHE A 139 -5.18 -14.89 -2.53
CA PHE A 139 -4.57 -15.24 -3.82
C PHE A 139 -3.47 -16.30 -3.71
N LEU A 140 -2.77 -16.37 -2.57
CA LEU A 140 -1.72 -17.38 -2.33
C LEU A 140 -2.27 -18.74 -1.93
N ILE A 141 -3.56 -18.87 -1.61
CA ILE A 141 -4.18 -20.15 -1.26
C ILE A 141 -4.37 -20.97 -2.55
N PRO A 142 -3.81 -22.19 -2.66
CA PRO A 142 -4.02 -23.04 -3.82
C PRO A 142 -5.50 -23.39 -4.00
N GLU A 143 -6.00 -23.40 -5.24
CA GLU A 143 -7.38 -23.80 -5.54
C GLU A 143 -7.66 -25.26 -5.16
N ASP A 144 -6.64 -26.13 -5.27
CA ASP A 144 -6.70 -27.51 -4.83
C ASP A 144 -5.98 -27.69 -3.49
N PRO A 145 -6.70 -27.92 -2.38
CA PRO A 145 -6.07 -28.25 -1.11
C PRO A 145 -5.25 -29.53 -1.24
N PRO A 146 -4.11 -29.65 -0.53
CA PRO A 146 -3.32 -30.86 -0.49
C PRO A 146 -4.20 -32.09 -0.21
N SER A 147 -3.89 -33.22 -0.82
CA SER A 147 -4.72 -34.45 -0.77
C SER A 147 -4.98 -34.98 0.65
N ASP A 148 -4.16 -34.63 1.61
CA ASP A 148 -4.25 -34.95 3.02
C ASP A 148 -5.32 -34.14 3.77
N LEU A 149 -5.76 -33.00 3.22
CA LEU A 149 -6.84 -32.17 3.75
C LEU A 149 -8.20 -32.46 3.10
N ARG A 150 -8.26 -33.38 2.12
CA ARG A 150 -9.54 -33.79 1.53
C ARG A 150 -10.31 -34.65 2.54
N LEU A 151 -11.47 -34.18 2.94
CA LEU A 151 -12.37 -35.00 3.75
C LEU A 151 -12.69 -36.31 2.99
N PRO A 152 -12.65 -37.47 3.66
CA PRO A 152 -12.98 -38.74 3.03
C PRO A 152 -14.41 -38.66 2.46
N HIS A 153 -14.54 -38.97 1.17
CA HIS A 153 -15.87 -39.06 0.56
C HIS A 153 -16.73 -40.07 1.31
N PRO A 154 -17.99 -39.74 1.66
CA PRO A 154 -18.90 -40.73 2.22
C PRO A 154 -19.05 -41.89 1.23
N ARG A 155 -18.82 -43.12 1.69
CA ARG A 155 -19.01 -44.31 0.86
C ARG A 155 -20.51 -44.44 0.53
N PRO A 156 -20.86 -44.65 -0.74
CA PRO A 156 -22.25 -44.93 -1.06
C PRO A 156 -22.67 -46.23 -0.36
N SER A 157 -23.78 -46.17 0.33
CA SER A 157 -24.46 -47.30 1.00
C SER A 157 -25.09 -48.26 0.01
#